data_d0c53be35a8edc45942045c52bbc57d8
#
_entry.id   d0c53be35a8edc45942045c52bbc57d8
#
_cell.length_a   1.000
_cell.length_b   1.000
_cell.length_c   1.000
_cell.angle_alpha   90.00
_cell.angle_beta   90.00
_cell.angle_gamma   90.00
#
_symmetry.space_group_name_H-M   'P 1'
#
loop_
_entity.id
_entity.type
_entity.pdbx_description
1 polymer ?
#
loop_
_entity_poly.entity_id
_entity_poly.type
_entity_poly.pdbx_seq_one_letter_code
_entity_poly.pdbx_strand_id
1 'polypeptide(L)'
;MAFDGITISSIVNELNDTINGGRLYKISQPEADEIMLTIKTQSGQYRLVLSANASLPLAYLTDDNKPSPATAPNFCMLLRKHLNNGRIISITQPKFERVIDIEAEHLNELGDLCRKHIIAEFMGKHSNIILCDDNNTILDSIKHISAQTSSVREVLPGRPYFIPNTSDKINPLEADRKHFDETVFTKPVPVVKALLSSYTGISTCIAEELAYRARVDGGHPANCLDEPMKDALYNVFDALMSDVRNGIYHPDMVTDNGVPVEFAAVKLSMYDNHTEYDSISRLIIDYYRQKEIATRIHQKSVDIRRIVTTHLERAYKKLDIQEKQIKDTEKKDKYRIYGELLTTYAYSIPAGSKEYEALNYYNNTTIKIPLDNTLTPIENANKYFARYNKLKRTYEAGIRLIQEITEEISYLESIINAIEISVTEADLANIKEELIETGYIKRTVKGKHKITANKPMHFVSSDGFDIYVGKNNIQNDELTFKTGNSNDWWFHAKQMPGSHVLLKTDGKEVPDRTFEEAASLAAYYSKGREQEKVEVDYVLKKEVKKPAGAKPGFVVYYTNYSMIADTDISKIKQL
;
A
#
# COMPACT_ATOMS: atom_id res chain seq x y z
N MET A 1 -5.95 -2.29 18.26
CA MET A 1 -4.58 -1.76 18.47
C MET A 1 -3.73 -2.93 18.90
N ALA A 2 -2.79 -3.33 18.03
CA ALA A 2 -1.98 -4.55 18.21
C ALA A 2 -1.11 -4.57 19.48
N PHE A 3 -0.80 -3.39 20.04
CA PHE A 3 -0.02 -3.25 21.26
C PHE A 3 -0.96 -3.26 22.49
N ASP A 4 -1.46 -4.44 22.83
CA ASP A 4 -2.43 -4.71 23.90
C ASP A 4 -1.77 -5.32 25.15
N GLY A 5 -2.58 -5.72 26.14
CA GLY A 5 -2.08 -6.29 27.38
C GLY A 5 -1.38 -7.62 27.22
N ILE A 6 -1.81 -8.46 26.27
CA ILE A 6 -1.15 -9.76 25.97
C ILE A 6 0.19 -9.52 25.29
N THR A 7 0.26 -8.56 24.36
CA THR A 7 1.50 -8.15 23.73
C THR A 7 2.51 -7.60 24.74
N ILE A 8 2.06 -6.74 25.69
CA ILE A 8 2.92 -6.26 26.79
C ILE A 8 3.38 -7.42 27.69
N SER A 9 2.49 -8.37 28.00
CA SER A 9 2.83 -9.55 28.79
C SER A 9 3.92 -10.39 28.11
N SER A 10 3.83 -10.60 26.80
CA SER A 10 4.84 -11.29 26.00
C SER A 10 6.18 -10.53 26.01
N ILE A 11 6.15 -9.21 25.88
CA ILE A 11 7.36 -8.37 25.96
C ILE A 11 7.98 -8.50 27.36
N VAL A 12 7.20 -8.38 28.44
CA VAL A 12 7.71 -8.50 29.81
C VAL A 12 8.34 -9.88 30.06
N ASN A 13 7.74 -10.95 29.52
CA ASN A 13 8.32 -12.29 29.58
C ASN A 13 9.68 -12.33 28.84
N GLU A 14 9.76 -11.87 27.60
CA GLU A 14 11.01 -11.82 26.81
C GLU A 14 12.09 -10.96 27.52
N LEU A 15 11.71 -9.83 28.13
CA LEU A 15 12.63 -8.98 28.87
C LEU A 15 13.14 -9.67 30.15
N ASN A 16 12.29 -10.38 30.89
CA ASN A 16 12.73 -11.15 32.07
C ASN A 16 13.72 -12.24 31.69
N ASP A 17 13.47 -12.96 30.60
CA ASP A 17 14.36 -14.04 30.14
C ASP A 17 15.71 -13.49 29.60
N THR A 18 15.72 -12.25 29.09
CA THR A 18 16.88 -11.72 28.36
C THR A 18 17.72 -10.75 29.18
N ILE A 19 17.09 -9.78 29.87
CA ILE A 19 17.80 -8.64 30.49
C ILE A 19 17.62 -8.51 32.01
N ASN A 20 16.78 -9.32 32.64
CA ASN A 20 16.63 -9.30 34.09
C ASN A 20 17.96 -9.67 34.78
N GLY A 21 18.34 -9.00 35.86
CA GLY A 21 19.61 -9.12 36.52
C GLY A 21 20.78 -8.38 35.81
N GLY A 22 20.54 -7.83 34.62
CA GLY A 22 21.51 -7.08 33.83
C GLY A 22 21.80 -5.69 34.38
N ARG A 23 22.94 -5.10 33.97
CA ARG A 23 23.36 -3.74 34.38
C ARG A 23 23.06 -2.72 33.30
N LEU A 24 22.46 -1.59 33.68
CA LEU A 24 22.20 -0.42 32.83
C LEU A 24 23.52 0.28 32.48
N TYR A 25 24.12 -0.13 31.38
CA TYR A 25 25.46 0.35 30.96
C TYR A 25 25.43 1.73 30.30
N LYS A 26 24.40 2.01 29.49
CA LYS A 26 24.25 3.30 28.81
C LYS A 26 22.74 3.65 28.69
N ILE A 27 22.43 4.90 28.95
CA ILE A 27 21.08 5.46 28.77
C ILE A 27 21.18 6.58 27.75
N SER A 28 20.34 6.54 26.74
CA SER A 28 20.27 7.56 25.70
C SER A 28 18.81 7.89 25.34
N GLN A 29 18.61 9.08 24.82
CA GLN A 29 17.31 9.59 24.35
C GLN A 29 17.48 10.01 22.90
N PRO A 30 17.30 9.09 21.94
CA PRO A 30 17.47 9.37 20.51
C PRO A 30 16.46 10.39 19.98
N GLU A 31 15.21 10.29 20.43
CA GLU A 31 14.09 11.17 20.05
C GLU A 31 13.47 11.83 21.30
N ALA A 32 12.68 12.86 21.09
CA ALA A 32 12.07 13.62 22.17
C ALA A 32 11.21 12.77 23.12
N ASP A 33 10.62 11.69 22.63
CA ASP A 33 9.70 10.80 23.33
C ASP A 33 10.17 9.34 23.36
N GLU A 34 11.48 9.08 23.17
CA GLU A 34 12.05 7.73 23.12
C GLU A 34 13.29 7.62 24.04
N ILE A 35 13.33 6.58 24.84
CA ILE A 35 14.50 6.20 25.64
C ILE A 35 15.07 4.88 25.11
N MET A 36 16.39 4.81 25.02
CA MET A 36 17.12 3.57 24.73
C MET A 36 18.03 3.22 25.90
N LEU A 37 17.80 2.06 26.49
CA LEU A 37 18.60 1.47 27.54
C LEU A 37 19.52 0.42 26.95
N THR A 38 20.84 0.57 27.13
CA THR A 38 21.82 -0.47 26.81
C THR A 38 22.13 -1.25 28.07
N ILE A 39 21.83 -2.53 28.07
CA ILE A 39 21.96 -3.44 29.23
C ILE A 39 23.04 -4.47 28.94
N LYS A 40 23.93 -4.71 29.92
CA LYS A 40 24.92 -5.77 29.89
C LYS A 40 24.53 -6.88 30.83
N THR A 41 24.44 -8.11 30.30
CA THR A 41 24.19 -9.34 31.04
C THR A 41 25.41 -10.27 30.92
N GLN A 42 25.36 -11.43 31.51
CA GLN A 42 26.37 -12.47 31.31
C GLN A 42 26.36 -13.04 29.90
N SER A 43 25.19 -13.08 29.26
CA SER A 43 25.00 -13.62 27.90
C SER A 43 25.32 -12.63 26.80
N GLY A 44 25.38 -11.32 27.08
CA GLY A 44 25.68 -10.33 26.05
C GLY A 44 25.24 -8.91 26.39
N GLN A 45 25.19 -8.09 25.35
CA GLN A 45 24.75 -6.70 25.42
C GLN A 45 23.44 -6.54 24.61
N TYR A 46 22.42 -6.02 25.25
CA TYR A 46 21.09 -5.82 24.68
C TYR A 46 20.69 -4.34 24.71
N ARG A 47 19.84 -3.93 23.79
CA ARG A 47 19.28 -2.57 23.75
C ARG A 47 17.76 -2.66 23.83
N LEU A 48 17.20 -2.04 24.86
CA LEU A 48 15.74 -1.89 25.02
C LEU A 48 15.33 -0.49 24.58
N VAL A 49 14.44 -0.42 23.63
CA VAL A 49 13.78 0.82 23.20
C VAL A 49 12.45 0.94 23.93
N LEU A 50 12.22 2.09 24.54
CA LEU A 50 10.92 2.50 25.13
C LEU A 50 10.47 3.78 24.41
N SER A 51 9.37 3.73 23.70
CA SER A 51 8.80 4.87 22.97
C SER A 51 7.47 5.27 23.55
N ALA A 52 7.37 6.51 23.99
CA ALA A 52 6.13 7.16 24.42
C ALA A 52 5.48 7.96 23.27
N ASN A 53 5.81 7.67 22.02
CA ASN A 53 5.23 8.37 20.86
C ASN A 53 3.71 8.22 20.86
N ALA A 54 3.00 9.31 20.57
CA ALA A 54 1.54 9.33 20.62
C ALA A 54 0.87 8.42 19.58
N SER A 55 1.50 8.28 18.42
CA SER A 55 0.99 7.45 17.31
C SER A 55 1.58 6.05 17.33
N LEU A 56 2.78 5.88 17.90
CA LEU A 56 3.56 4.65 17.85
C LEU A 56 4.24 4.36 19.19
N PRO A 57 3.46 4.11 20.26
CA PRO A 57 4.02 3.73 21.56
C PRO A 57 4.49 2.28 21.51
N LEU A 58 5.78 2.02 21.79
CA LEU A 58 6.41 0.71 21.63
C LEU A 58 7.43 0.42 22.74
N ALA A 59 7.61 -0.87 23.03
CA ALA A 59 8.76 -1.42 23.73
C ALA A 59 9.28 -2.64 22.98
N TYR A 60 10.60 -2.73 22.74
CA TYR A 60 11.21 -3.89 22.08
C TYR A 60 12.73 -3.92 22.28
N LEU A 61 13.30 -5.12 22.25
CA LEU A 61 14.74 -5.31 22.15
C LEU A 61 15.23 -5.16 20.72
N THR A 62 16.41 -4.58 20.51
CA THR A 62 17.03 -4.40 19.19
C THR A 62 18.55 -4.47 19.24
N ASP A 63 19.15 -4.90 18.14
CA ASP A 63 20.59 -4.81 17.91
C ASP A 63 21.01 -3.46 17.31
N ASP A 64 20.06 -2.70 16.78
CA ASP A 64 20.31 -1.41 16.17
C ASP A 64 20.70 -0.35 17.19
N ASN A 65 21.66 0.49 16.84
CA ASN A 65 22.05 1.65 17.65
C ASN A 65 21.57 2.93 16.98
N LYS A 66 20.65 3.62 17.62
CA LYS A 66 20.16 4.92 17.12
C LYS A 66 21.13 6.05 17.51
N PRO A 67 21.42 7.00 16.59
CA PRO A 67 22.19 8.19 16.92
C PRO A 67 21.45 9.01 17.98
N SER A 68 22.21 9.59 18.91
CA SER A 68 21.66 10.46 19.95
C SER A 68 22.03 11.92 19.67
N PRO A 69 21.21 12.89 20.12
CA PRO A 69 21.55 14.31 20.03
C PRO A 69 22.89 14.62 20.69
N ALA A 70 23.62 15.64 20.21
CA ALA A 70 24.89 16.06 20.77
C ALA A 70 24.78 16.46 22.25
N THR A 71 23.65 17.06 22.63
CA THR A 71 23.31 17.39 24.03
C THR A 71 22.16 16.52 24.51
N ALA A 72 22.39 15.77 25.57
CA ALA A 72 21.33 14.91 26.14
C ALA A 72 20.23 15.75 26.79
N PRO A 73 18.93 15.42 26.54
CA PRO A 73 17.81 16.08 27.21
C PRO A 73 17.82 15.88 28.74
N ASN A 74 17.16 16.79 29.47
CA ASN A 74 17.15 16.80 30.94
C ASN A 74 16.69 15.46 31.54
N PHE A 75 15.61 14.88 31.01
CA PHE A 75 15.10 13.60 31.49
C PHE A 75 16.14 12.47 31.31
N CYS A 76 16.85 12.43 30.18
CA CYS A 76 17.94 11.48 29.98
C CYS A 76 19.08 11.68 30.98
N MET A 77 19.43 12.93 31.28
CA MET A 77 20.46 13.26 32.28
C MET A 77 20.05 12.81 33.68
N LEU A 78 18.78 12.98 34.04
CA LEU A 78 18.24 12.51 35.30
C LEU A 78 18.27 10.98 35.41
N LEU A 79 17.83 10.28 34.35
CA LEU A 79 17.94 8.81 34.30
C LEU A 79 19.38 8.34 34.47
N ARG A 80 20.35 9.00 33.82
CA ARG A 80 21.79 8.69 33.99
C ARG A 80 22.26 8.93 35.43
N LYS A 81 21.86 10.02 36.06
CA LYS A 81 22.21 10.34 37.44
C LYS A 81 21.78 9.24 38.40
N HIS A 82 20.57 8.72 38.24
CA HIS A 82 19.94 7.79 39.18
C HIS A 82 20.09 6.31 38.83
N LEU A 83 20.44 5.96 37.58
CA LEU A 83 20.34 4.57 37.12
C LEU A 83 21.59 4.07 36.41
N ASN A 84 22.59 4.95 36.16
CA ASN A 84 23.80 4.51 35.48
C ASN A 84 24.55 3.45 36.31
N ASN A 85 24.88 2.32 35.67
CA ASN A 85 25.45 1.11 36.30
C ASN A 85 24.49 0.41 37.31
N GLY A 86 23.23 0.85 37.42
CA GLY A 86 22.20 0.16 38.21
C GLY A 86 21.90 -1.23 37.66
N ARG A 87 21.48 -2.13 38.54
CA ARG A 87 21.09 -3.50 38.19
C ARG A 87 19.58 -3.62 38.14
N ILE A 88 19.04 -4.17 37.04
CA ILE A 88 17.63 -4.51 36.92
C ILE A 88 17.32 -5.67 37.86
N ILE A 89 16.33 -5.55 38.71
CA ILE A 89 15.95 -6.56 39.71
C ILE A 89 14.58 -7.15 39.47
N SER A 90 13.67 -6.41 38.80
CA SER A 90 12.39 -6.95 38.37
C SER A 90 11.87 -6.21 37.15
N ILE A 91 11.07 -6.90 36.32
CA ILE A 91 10.35 -6.33 35.19
C ILE A 91 8.93 -6.90 35.25
N THR A 92 7.94 -6.04 35.44
CA THR A 92 6.56 -6.45 35.67
C THR A 92 5.56 -5.69 34.79
N GLN A 93 4.38 -6.30 34.63
CA GLN A 93 3.20 -5.67 34.03
C GLN A 93 2.12 -5.48 35.11
N PRO A 94 1.96 -4.30 35.68
CA PRO A 94 0.97 -4.08 36.73
C PRO A 94 -0.47 -4.28 36.22
N LYS A 95 -1.27 -5.12 36.91
CA LYS A 95 -2.71 -5.32 36.67
C LYS A 95 -3.09 -5.66 35.22
N PHE A 96 -2.18 -6.25 34.50
CA PHE A 96 -2.37 -6.55 33.07
C PHE A 96 -2.65 -5.31 32.19
N GLU A 97 -2.28 -4.13 32.70
CA GLU A 97 -2.38 -2.86 31.96
C GLU A 97 -1.27 -2.75 30.90
N ARG A 98 -1.41 -1.77 30.02
CA ARG A 98 -0.38 -1.46 29.01
C ARG A 98 0.74 -0.63 29.62
N VAL A 99 1.36 -1.19 30.64
CA VAL A 99 2.42 -0.58 31.44
C VAL A 99 3.53 -1.61 31.67
N ILE A 100 4.78 -1.18 31.51
CA ILE A 100 5.95 -1.95 31.91
C ILE A 100 6.62 -1.19 33.06
N ASP A 101 6.82 -1.85 34.18
CA ASP A 101 7.57 -1.35 35.32
C ASP A 101 8.90 -2.09 35.43
N ILE A 102 10.00 -1.36 35.27
CA ILE A 102 11.38 -1.86 35.39
C ILE A 102 11.96 -1.31 36.67
N GLU A 103 12.10 -2.17 37.67
CA GLU A 103 12.74 -1.85 38.94
C GLU A 103 14.26 -2.06 38.83
N ALA A 104 15.03 -1.07 39.22
CA ALA A 104 16.48 -1.14 39.22
C ALA A 104 17.05 -0.65 40.55
N GLU A 105 18.07 -1.37 41.07
CA GLU A 105 18.83 -0.96 42.22
C GLU A 105 20.11 -0.24 41.81
N HIS A 106 20.49 0.80 42.53
CA HIS A 106 21.71 1.56 42.32
C HIS A 106 22.24 2.10 43.63
N LEU A 107 23.54 2.46 43.66
CA LEU A 107 24.12 3.16 44.81
C LEU A 107 23.89 4.68 44.64
N ASN A 108 23.38 5.34 45.70
CA ASN A 108 23.25 6.80 45.72
C ASN A 108 24.62 7.47 45.93
N GLU A 109 24.68 8.79 46.00
CA GLU A 109 25.90 9.58 46.19
C GLU A 109 26.59 9.30 47.55
N LEU A 110 25.86 8.77 48.53
CA LEU A 110 26.35 8.40 49.85
C LEU A 110 26.80 6.94 49.94
N GLY A 111 26.56 6.15 48.86
CA GLY A 111 26.90 4.73 48.81
C GLY A 111 25.76 3.81 49.34
N ASP A 112 24.59 4.34 49.65
CA ASP A 112 23.44 3.53 50.09
C ASP A 112 22.75 2.90 48.88
N LEU A 113 22.29 1.67 49.04
CA LEU A 113 21.51 0.97 48.01
C LEU A 113 20.10 1.55 47.94
N CYS A 114 19.74 2.09 46.80
CA CYS A 114 18.43 2.65 46.49
C CYS A 114 17.74 1.94 45.34
N ARG A 115 16.42 1.92 45.33
CA ARG A 115 15.62 1.39 44.23
C ARG A 115 14.89 2.50 43.50
N LYS A 116 14.71 2.32 42.22
CA LYS A 116 14.02 3.23 41.30
C LYS A 116 13.23 2.45 40.29
N HIS A 117 12.12 3.01 39.84
CA HIS A 117 11.24 2.43 38.84
C HIS A 117 11.25 3.26 37.57
N ILE A 118 11.53 2.61 36.43
CA ILE A 118 11.27 3.16 35.10
C ILE A 118 9.94 2.61 34.67
N ILE A 119 8.92 3.46 34.66
CA ILE A 119 7.55 3.07 34.30
C ILE A 119 7.25 3.57 32.90
N ALA A 120 7.03 2.65 31.97
CA ALA A 120 6.68 2.95 30.58
C ALA A 120 5.19 2.63 30.32
N GLU A 121 4.42 3.63 29.96
CA GLU A 121 2.98 3.54 29.68
C GLU A 121 2.71 3.66 28.19
N PHE A 122 1.93 2.73 27.62
CA PHE A 122 1.66 2.62 26.17
C PHE A 122 0.16 2.86 25.89
N MET A 123 -0.29 4.10 26.06
CA MET A 123 -1.70 4.49 25.99
C MET A 123 -1.98 5.53 24.89
N GLY A 124 -1.35 5.36 23.70
CA GLY A 124 -1.48 6.29 22.58
C GLY A 124 -1.03 7.70 22.95
N LYS A 125 -1.87 8.70 22.75
CA LYS A 125 -1.55 10.10 23.10
C LYS A 125 -1.21 10.33 24.58
N HIS A 126 -1.58 9.40 25.45
CA HIS A 126 -1.30 9.44 26.89
C HIS A 126 -0.08 8.62 27.30
N SER A 127 0.66 8.08 26.32
CA SER A 127 1.89 7.33 26.58
C SER A 127 2.95 8.21 27.23
N ASN A 128 3.68 7.63 28.20
CA ASN A 128 4.72 8.35 28.96
C ASN A 128 5.83 7.40 29.41
N ILE A 129 6.99 7.94 29.78
CA ILE A 129 8.06 7.23 30.46
C ILE A 129 8.38 8.03 31.72
N ILE A 130 8.24 7.41 32.88
CA ILE A 130 8.24 8.06 34.18
C ILE A 130 9.34 7.42 35.04
N LEU A 131 10.11 8.23 35.74
CA LEU A 131 11.03 7.76 36.76
C LEU A 131 10.43 8.00 38.14
N CYS A 132 10.29 6.95 38.95
CA CYS A 132 9.81 7.01 40.32
C CYS A 132 10.86 6.54 41.33
N ASP A 133 10.71 6.97 42.55
CA ASP A 133 11.43 6.40 43.69
C ASP A 133 10.68 5.15 44.24
N ASP A 134 11.29 4.52 45.26
CA ASP A 134 10.76 3.35 45.94
C ASP A 134 9.39 3.57 46.65
N ASN A 135 9.01 4.83 46.88
CA ASN A 135 7.71 5.22 47.45
C ASN A 135 6.68 5.60 46.37
N ASN A 136 6.92 5.27 45.11
CA ASN A 136 6.10 5.68 43.98
C ASN A 136 5.97 7.21 43.82
N THR A 137 6.95 8.00 44.28
CA THR A 137 6.99 9.44 44.04
C THR A 137 7.67 9.70 42.69
N ILE A 138 7.04 10.45 41.83
CA ILE A 138 7.59 10.82 40.51
C ILE A 138 8.81 11.73 40.71
N LEU A 139 9.95 11.28 40.22
CA LEU A 139 11.17 12.10 40.20
C LEU A 139 11.19 12.99 38.95
N ASP A 140 10.79 12.44 37.81
CA ASP A 140 10.56 13.16 36.57
C ASP A 140 9.88 12.24 35.52
N SER A 141 9.54 12.82 34.37
CA SER A 141 8.94 12.08 33.25
C SER A 141 9.34 12.68 31.92
N ILE A 142 9.28 11.86 30.85
CA ILE A 142 9.59 12.33 29.50
C ILE A 142 8.55 13.33 28.97
N LYS A 143 7.29 13.25 29.49
CA LYS A 143 6.19 14.20 29.23
C LYS A 143 5.60 14.67 30.54
N HIS A 144 5.68 15.95 30.81
CA HIS A 144 5.04 16.58 31.96
C HIS A 144 3.54 16.78 31.69
N ILE A 145 2.69 16.29 32.56
CA ILE A 145 1.23 16.41 32.49
C ILE A 145 0.73 17.17 33.71
N SER A 146 0.25 18.39 33.50
CA SER A 146 -0.30 19.23 34.54
C SER A 146 -1.83 19.03 34.72
N ALA A 147 -2.40 19.53 35.82
CA ALA A 147 -3.84 19.55 36.05
C ALA A 147 -4.64 20.25 34.94
N GLN A 148 -4.02 21.19 34.21
CA GLN A 148 -4.66 21.86 33.08
C GLN A 148 -4.76 20.94 31.83
N THR A 149 -3.87 19.95 31.73
CA THR A 149 -3.79 19.02 30.57
C THR A 149 -4.60 17.74 30.82
N SER A 150 -4.68 17.30 32.06
CA SER A 150 -5.41 16.08 32.45
C SER A 150 -6.20 16.29 33.76
N SER A 151 -7.49 15.95 33.72
CA SER A 151 -8.36 15.93 34.91
C SER A 151 -8.21 14.64 35.73
N VAL A 152 -7.52 13.62 35.20
CA VAL A 152 -7.42 12.28 35.83
C VAL A 152 -6.25 12.22 36.80
N ARG A 153 -5.07 12.68 36.36
CA ARG A 153 -3.86 12.74 37.21
C ARG A 153 -2.85 13.74 36.65
N GLU A 154 -2.01 14.23 37.54
CA GLU A 154 -0.79 14.97 37.18
C GLU A 154 0.39 14.01 37.06
N VAL A 155 1.28 14.25 36.12
CA VAL A 155 2.59 13.56 35.99
C VAL A 155 3.65 14.64 36.03
N LEU A 156 4.03 15.01 37.26
CA LEU A 156 5.01 16.07 37.57
C LEU A 156 5.91 15.63 38.72
N PRO A 157 7.16 16.12 38.80
CA PRO A 157 8.06 15.85 39.92
C PRO A 157 7.39 16.12 41.30
N GLY A 158 7.61 15.20 42.24
CA GLY A 158 7.07 15.26 43.59
C GLY A 158 5.60 14.80 43.75
N ARG A 159 4.93 14.43 42.67
CA ARG A 159 3.59 13.86 42.72
C ARG A 159 3.64 12.33 42.89
N PRO A 160 2.65 11.72 43.55
CA PRO A 160 2.55 10.27 43.64
C PRO A 160 2.19 9.68 42.28
N TYR A 161 2.88 8.60 41.91
CA TYR A 161 2.52 7.80 40.73
C TYR A 161 1.40 6.82 41.08
N PHE A 162 0.42 6.70 40.23
CA PHE A 162 -0.60 5.65 40.24
C PHE A 162 -1.12 5.39 38.82
N ILE A 163 -1.54 4.16 38.55
CA ILE A 163 -2.26 3.81 37.34
C ILE A 163 -3.71 4.21 37.49
N PRO A 164 -4.26 5.11 36.64
CA PRO A 164 -5.65 5.55 36.78
C PRO A 164 -6.62 4.37 36.57
N ASN A 165 -7.49 4.16 37.52
CA ASN A 165 -8.63 3.26 37.35
C ASN A 165 -9.75 4.01 36.61
N THR A 166 -9.76 3.93 35.27
CA THR A 166 -10.71 4.64 34.39
C THR A 166 -11.88 3.78 33.95
N SER A 167 -11.89 2.49 34.32
CA SER A 167 -12.96 1.55 33.94
C SER A 167 -13.08 0.44 34.97
N ASP A 168 -14.28 -0.13 35.12
CA ASP A 168 -14.56 -1.30 35.96
C ASP A 168 -14.09 -2.63 35.33
N LYS A 169 -13.06 -2.59 34.49
CA LYS A 169 -12.50 -3.77 33.87
C LYS A 169 -11.61 -4.54 34.83
N ILE A 170 -11.63 -5.84 34.71
CA ILE A 170 -10.92 -6.77 35.59
C ILE A 170 -9.74 -7.37 34.84
N ASN A 171 -8.73 -7.77 35.61
CA ASN A 171 -7.59 -8.51 35.08
C ASN A 171 -8.06 -9.88 34.53
N PRO A 172 -7.91 -10.17 33.23
CA PRO A 172 -8.40 -11.41 32.65
C PRO A 172 -7.70 -12.65 33.22
N LEU A 173 -6.49 -12.50 33.78
CA LEU A 173 -5.74 -13.63 34.37
C LEU A 173 -6.36 -14.09 35.73
N GLU A 174 -7.19 -13.28 36.34
CA GLU A 174 -7.87 -13.55 37.62
C GLU A 174 -9.33 -14.03 37.44
N ALA A 175 -9.81 -14.03 36.16
CA ALA A 175 -11.20 -14.37 35.87
C ALA A 175 -11.42 -15.90 35.95
N ASP A 176 -12.40 -16.29 36.74
CA ASP A 176 -12.95 -17.64 36.75
C ASP A 176 -14.26 -17.74 35.93
N ARG A 177 -14.80 -18.96 35.81
CA ARG A 177 -16.03 -19.20 35.05
C ARG A 177 -17.20 -18.39 35.58
N LYS A 178 -17.38 -18.35 36.88
CA LYS A 178 -18.50 -17.63 37.53
C LYS A 178 -18.44 -16.14 37.19
N HIS A 179 -17.25 -15.56 37.34
CA HIS A 179 -17.03 -14.17 37.00
C HIS A 179 -17.27 -13.89 35.52
N PHE A 180 -16.82 -14.79 34.63
CA PHE A 180 -17.04 -14.68 33.18
C PHE A 180 -18.54 -14.68 32.84
N ASP A 181 -19.31 -15.59 33.43
CA ASP A 181 -20.76 -15.68 33.26
C ASP A 181 -21.47 -14.40 33.70
N GLU A 182 -21.09 -13.85 34.86
CA GLU A 182 -21.69 -12.64 35.46
C GLU A 182 -21.32 -11.34 34.69
N THR A 183 -20.17 -11.32 34.00
CA THR A 183 -19.67 -10.08 33.37
C THR A 183 -19.76 -10.04 31.87
N VAL A 184 -19.64 -11.18 31.19
CA VAL A 184 -19.69 -11.26 29.72
C VAL A 184 -21.09 -11.61 29.22
N PHE A 185 -21.66 -12.70 29.72
CA PHE A 185 -22.93 -13.24 29.22
C PHE A 185 -24.18 -12.51 29.73
N THR A 186 -24.04 -11.57 30.64
CA THR A 186 -25.15 -10.70 31.05
C THR A 186 -25.33 -9.46 30.16
N LYS A 187 -24.32 -9.16 29.30
CA LYS A 187 -24.33 -7.92 28.52
C LYS A 187 -25.14 -8.07 27.22
N PRO A 188 -26.11 -7.17 26.95
CA PRO A 188 -26.88 -7.18 25.69
C PRO A 188 -26.12 -6.44 24.58
N VAL A 189 -24.87 -6.83 24.34
CA VAL A 189 -23.99 -6.27 23.31
C VAL A 189 -23.26 -7.40 22.57
N PRO A 190 -22.70 -7.16 21.37
CA PRO A 190 -21.90 -8.14 20.66
C PRO A 190 -20.82 -8.79 21.54
N VAL A 191 -20.58 -10.09 21.35
CA VAL A 191 -19.57 -10.88 22.10
C VAL A 191 -18.22 -10.17 22.17
N VAL A 192 -17.73 -9.70 21.03
CA VAL A 192 -16.47 -8.93 20.95
C VAL A 192 -16.50 -7.73 21.90
N LYS A 193 -17.59 -6.96 21.88
CA LYS A 193 -17.75 -5.78 22.73
C LYS A 193 -17.92 -6.14 24.20
N ALA A 194 -18.57 -7.27 24.51
CA ALA A 194 -18.72 -7.76 25.87
C ALA A 194 -17.33 -8.09 26.47
N LEU A 195 -16.49 -8.82 25.76
CA LEU A 195 -15.11 -9.14 26.15
C LEU A 195 -14.28 -7.86 26.37
N LEU A 196 -14.28 -6.94 25.41
CA LEU A 196 -13.55 -5.67 25.46
C LEU A 196 -13.96 -4.80 26.65
N SER A 197 -15.23 -4.81 27.05
CA SER A 197 -15.72 -4.01 28.15
C SER A 197 -15.60 -4.68 29.51
N SER A 198 -15.31 -5.98 29.57
CA SER A 198 -15.16 -6.73 30.82
C SER A 198 -13.70 -6.82 31.27
N TYR A 199 -12.76 -6.92 30.35
CA TYR A 199 -11.39 -7.25 30.70
C TYR A 199 -10.38 -6.19 30.26
N THR A 200 -9.39 -5.95 31.13
CA THR A 200 -8.24 -5.10 30.84
C THR A 200 -7.31 -5.82 29.85
N GLY A 201 -6.65 -5.09 28.98
CA GLY A 201 -5.59 -5.61 28.11
C GLY A 201 -6.07 -6.49 26.95
N ILE A 202 -7.37 -6.74 26.79
CA ILE A 202 -7.92 -7.42 25.62
C ILE A 202 -8.15 -6.41 24.49
N SER A 203 -7.63 -6.68 23.31
CA SER A 203 -7.86 -5.88 22.09
C SER A 203 -9.02 -6.43 21.26
N THR A 204 -9.48 -5.65 20.27
CA THR A 204 -10.51 -6.08 19.32
C THR A 204 -10.06 -7.33 18.57
N CYS A 205 -8.82 -7.35 18.10
CA CYS A 205 -8.24 -8.49 17.38
C CYS A 205 -8.27 -9.78 18.22
N ILE A 206 -7.89 -9.70 19.50
CA ILE A 206 -7.94 -10.85 20.43
C ILE A 206 -9.38 -11.29 20.70
N ALA A 207 -10.30 -10.34 20.89
CA ALA A 207 -11.70 -10.69 21.11
C ALA A 207 -12.36 -11.35 19.89
N GLU A 208 -11.99 -10.92 18.68
CA GLU A 208 -12.42 -11.53 17.40
C GLU A 208 -11.81 -12.93 17.24
N GLU A 209 -10.52 -13.10 17.55
CA GLU A 209 -9.86 -14.40 17.53
C GLU A 209 -10.47 -15.40 18.53
N LEU A 210 -10.83 -14.94 19.74
CA LEU A 210 -11.53 -15.78 20.73
C LEU A 210 -12.89 -16.25 20.21
N ALA A 211 -13.68 -15.35 19.61
CA ALA A 211 -14.96 -15.67 19.01
C ALA A 211 -14.80 -16.66 17.85
N TYR A 212 -13.80 -16.43 16.97
CA TYR A 212 -13.48 -17.32 15.85
C TYR A 212 -13.09 -18.72 16.31
N ARG A 213 -12.18 -18.86 17.27
CA ARG A 213 -11.77 -20.17 17.84
C ARG A 213 -12.93 -20.89 18.52
N ALA A 214 -13.81 -20.14 19.19
CA ALA A 214 -15.01 -20.69 19.81
C ALA A 214 -16.11 -21.04 18.79
N ARG A 215 -15.96 -20.67 17.51
CA ARG A 215 -16.98 -20.77 16.46
C ARG A 215 -18.28 -20.05 16.81
N VAL A 216 -18.17 -18.92 17.48
CA VAL A 216 -19.27 -18.03 17.86
C VAL A 216 -19.20 -16.78 16.99
N ASP A 217 -20.35 -16.34 16.49
CA ASP A 217 -20.39 -15.04 15.77
C ASP A 217 -20.10 -13.90 16.76
N GLY A 218 -18.98 -13.22 16.57
CA GLY A 218 -18.54 -12.10 17.39
C GLY A 218 -19.51 -10.90 17.42
N GLY A 219 -20.39 -10.79 16.40
CA GLY A 219 -21.47 -9.81 16.32
C GLY A 219 -22.75 -10.20 17.08
N HIS A 220 -22.90 -11.47 17.47
CA HIS A 220 -24.07 -11.94 18.21
C HIS A 220 -24.11 -11.35 19.62
N PRO A 221 -25.30 -10.96 20.17
CA PRO A 221 -25.42 -10.48 21.55
C PRO A 221 -24.98 -11.54 22.56
N ALA A 222 -24.06 -11.20 23.46
CA ALA A 222 -23.47 -12.15 24.40
C ALA A 222 -24.51 -12.79 25.35
N ASN A 223 -25.55 -12.04 25.71
CA ASN A 223 -26.64 -12.54 26.56
C ASN A 223 -27.63 -13.47 25.87
N CYS A 224 -27.52 -13.63 24.53
CA CYS A 224 -28.39 -14.51 23.74
C CYS A 224 -27.69 -15.81 23.33
N LEU A 225 -26.45 -16.06 23.76
CA LEU A 225 -25.74 -17.29 23.50
C LEU A 225 -26.40 -18.47 24.23
N ASP A 226 -26.46 -19.63 23.58
CA ASP A 226 -26.85 -20.89 24.23
C ASP A 226 -25.70 -21.45 25.10
N GLU A 227 -26.01 -22.43 25.96
CA GLU A 227 -25.01 -22.98 26.88
C GLU A 227 -23.80 -23.61 26.17
N PRO A 228 -23.93 -24.38 25.05
CA PRO A 228 -22.79 -24.87 24.32
C PRO A 228 -21.86 -23.78 23.79
N MET A 229 -22.42 -22.67 23.28
CA MET A 229 -21.64 -21.53 22.81
C MET A 229 -20.94 -20.78 23.94
N LYS A 230 -21.62 -20.63 25.12
CA LYS A 230 -21.02 -20.06 26.31
C LYS A 230 -19.84 -20.90 26.81
N ASP A 231 -20.01 -22.23 26.85
CA ASP A 231 -18.95 -23.16 27.24
C ASP A 231 -17.76 -23.09 26.29
N ALA A 232 -18.02 -23.10 24.98
CA ALA A 232 -16.97 -23.01 23.97
C ALA A 232 -16.18 -21.69 24.10
N LEU A 233 -16.86 -20.56 24.27
CA LEU A 233 -16.21 -19.23 24.40
C LEU A 233 -15.37 -19.15 25.68
N TYR A 234 -15.90 -19.60 26.81
CA TYR A 234 -15.15 -19.60 28.06
C TYR A 234 -13.93 -20.53 28.00
N ASN A 235 -14.07 -21.74 27.48
CA ASN A 235 -12.96 -22.69 27.37
C ASN A 235 -11.81 -22.14 26.51
N VAL A 236 -12.12 -21.49 25.39
CA VAL A 236 -11.12 -20.83 24.55
C VAL A 236 -10.46 -19.65 25.29
N PHE A 237 -11.24 -18.84 25.99
CA PHE A 237 -10.73 -17.74 26.79
C PHE A 237 -9.80 -18.24 27.91
N ASP A 238 -10.23 -19.22 28.71
CA ASP A 238 -9.44 -19.76 29.83
C ASP A 238 -8.17 -20.46 29.34
N ALA A 239 -8.23 -21.19 28.22
CA ALA A 239 -7.05 -21.76 27.60
C ALA A 239 -6.02 -20.69 27.22
N LEU A 240 -6.45 -19.61 26.54
CA LEU A 240 -5.57 -18.50 26.17
C LEU A 240 -4.99 -17.81 27.42
N MET A 241 -5.81 -17.55 28.45
CA MET A 241 -5.33 -16.93 29.69
C MET A 241 -4.38 -17.85 30.46
N SER A 242 -4.59 -19.17 30.37
CA SER A 242 -3.67 -20.17 30.92
C SER A 242 -2.31 -20.15 30.23
N ASP A 243 -2.28 -20.06 28.91
CA ASP A 243 -1.03 -19.92 28.15
C ASP A 243 -0.27 -18.64 28.56
N VAL A 244 -0.97 -17.52 28.67
CA VAL A 244 -0.39 -16.24 29.12
C VAL A 244 0.16 -16.34 30.56
N ARG A 245 -0.58 -16.98 31.50
CA ARG A 245 -0.10 -17.21 32.88
C ARG A 245 1.17 -18.05 32.92
N ASN A 246 1.30 -19.00 32.00
CA ASN A 246 2.45 -19.89 31.88
C ASN A 246 3.61 -19.33 31.04
N GLY A 247 3.49 -18.10 30.52
CA GLY A 247 4.51 -17.47 29.68
C GLY A 247 4.61 -18.08 28.28
N ILE A 248 3.54 -18.73 27.79
CA ILE A 248 3.49 -19.36 26.46
C ILE A 248 2.89 -18.36 25.47
N TYR A 249 3.69 -17.94 24.49
CA TYR A 249 3.31 -16.98 23.46
C TYR A 249 3.65 -17.53 22.08
N HIS A 250 2.87 -17.13 21.08
CA HIS A 250 3.06 -17.42 19.68
C HIS A 250 2.95 -16.12 18.88
N PRO A 251 4.01 -15.28 18.89
CA PRO A 251 3.97 -14.00 18.18
C PRO A 251 3.71 -14.21 16.69
N ASP A 252 2.71 -13.55 16.15
CA ASP A 252 2.20 -13.79 14.82
C ASP A 252 1.90 -12.48 14.08
N MET A 253 2.32 -12.39 12.81
CA MET A 253 2.11 -11.25 11.93
C MET A 253 1.23 -11.65 10.75
N VAL A 254 0.16 -10.92 10.56
CA VAL A 254 -0.76 -11.09 9.42
C VAL A 254 -0.39 -10.14 8.30
N THR A 255 -0.36 -10.65 7.07
CA THR A 255 -0.11 -9.85 5.87
C THR A 255 -1.26 -9.96 4.88
N ASP A 256 -1.58 -8.85 4.23
CA ASP A 256 -2.47 -8.80 3.07
C ASP A 256 -1.68 -8.28 1.86
N ASN A 257 -1.63 -9.07 0.78
CA ASN A 257 -0.82 -8.76 -0.41
C ASN A 257 0.64 -8.36 -0.09
N GLY A 258 1.25 -9.03 0.91
CA GLY A 258 2.62 -8.76 1.35
C GLY A 258 2.79 -7.49 2.21
N VAL A 259 1.69 -6.82 2.57
CA VAL A 259 1.69 -5.66 3.47
C VAL A 259 1.21 -6.09 4.85
N PRO A 260 1.95 -5.79 5.94
CA PRO A 260 1.51 -6.09 7.29
C PRO A 260 0.25 -5.33 7.67
N VAL A 261 -0.79 -6.04 8.10
CA VAL A 261 -2.08 -5.46 8.49
C VAL A 261 -2.30 -5.52 10.00
N GLU A 262 -1.96 -6.64 10.65
CA GLU A 262 -2.13 -6.82 12.08
C GLU A 262 -1.01 -7.70 12.65
N PHE A 263 -0.80 -7.65 13.97
CA PHE A 263 0.05 -8.58 14.70
C PHE A 263 -0.49 -8.83 16.10
N ALA A 264 -0.11 -9.96 16.71
CA ALA A 264 -0.43 -10.28 18.09
C ALA A 264 0.69 -11.11 18.72
N ALA A 265 0.70 -11.23 20.04
CA ALA A 265 1.57 -12.15 20.75
C ALA A 265 1.03 -13.59 20.78
N VAL A 266 -0.07 -13.85 20.11
CA VAL A 266 -0.73 -15.16 19.97
C VAL A 266 -1.02 -15.42 18.51
N LYS A 267 -1.12 -16.69 18.12
CA LYS A 267 -1.47 -17.07 16.76
C LYS A 267 -2.86 -16.54 16.39
N LEU A 268 -2.98 -15.92 15.21
CA LEU A 268 -4.23 -15.38 14.68
C LEU A 268 -4.84 -16.33 13.64
N SER A 269 -5.55 -17.36 14.14
CA SER A 269 -6.10 -18.45 13.31
C SER A 269 -7.24 -18.01 12.39
N MET A 270 -7.81 -16.83 12.61
CA MET A 270 -8.86 -16.26 11.76
C MET A 270 -8.35 -15.72 10.42
N TYR A 271 -7.02 -15.69 10.20
CA TYR A 271 -6.41 -15.25 8.95
C TYR A 271 -5.64 -16.39 8.28
N ASP A 272 -5.69 -16.43 6.94
CA ASP A 272 -4.97 -17.45 6.16
C ASP A 272 -3.48 -17.13 5.97
N ASN A 273 -3.15 -15.83 5.80
CA ASN A 273 -1.79 -15.36 5.52
C ASN A 273 -1.14 -14.80 6.78
N HIS A 274 -0.46 -15.65 7.53
CA HIS A 274 0.23 -15.25 8.74
C HIS A 274 1.66 -15.83 8.83
N THR A 275 2.52 -15.20 9.63
CA THR A 275 3.92 -15.60 9.85
C THR A 275 4.21 -15.58 11.34
N GLU A 276 4.56 -16.75 11.89
CA GLU A 276 4.94 -16.91 13.30
C GLU A 276 6.41 -16.47 13.53
N TYR A 277 6.68 -15.91 14.71
CA TYR A 277 7.99 -15.43 15.14
C TYR A 277 8.38 -16.04 16.49
N ASP A 278 9.68 -16.28 16.67
CA ASP A 278 10.24 -16.77 17.95
C ASP A 278 10.38 -15.65 19.00
N SER A 279 10.33 -14.38 18.60
CA SER A 279 10.53 -13.20 19.43
C SER A 279 9.48 -12.12 19.11
N ILE A 280 8.84 -11.62 20.16
CA ILE A 280 7.89 -10.50 20.02
C ILE A 280 8.61 -9.21 19.60
N SER A 281 9.82 -8.97 20.08
CA SER A 281 10.62 -7.81 19.69
C SER A 281 10.97 -7.84 18.20
N ARG A 282 11.34 -9.00 17.67
CA ARG A 282 11.63 -9.16 16.24
C ARG A 282 10.41 -8.96 15.37
N LEU A 283 9.27 -9.52 15.78
CA LEU A 283 7.99 -9.28 15.11
C LEU A 283 7.66 -7.79 15.04
N ILE A 284 7.76 -7.07 16.17
CA ILE A 284 7.48 -5.63 16.25
C ILE A 284 8.38 -4.84 15.28
N ILE A 285 9.70 -5.13 15.26
CA ILE A 285 10.65 -4.47 14.37
C ILE A 285 10.27 -4.70 12.91
N ASP A 286 10.01 -5.95 12.53
CA ASP A 286 9.71 -6.32 11.15
C ASP A 286 8.36 -5.76 10.70
N TYR A 287 7.33 -5.83 11.54
CA TYR A 287 6.02 -5.25 11.26
C TYR A 287 6.08 -3.75 10.96
N TYR A 288 6.73 -2.97 11.83
CA TYR A 288 6.78 -1.52 11.65
C TYR A 288 7.73 -1.11 10.53
N ARG A 289 8.83 -1.83 10.32
CA ARG A 289 9.74 -1.61 9.17
C ARG A 289 9.01 -1.83 7.85
N GLN A 290 8.31 -2.95 7.71
CA GLN A 290 7.56 -3.26 6.49
C GLN A 290 6.41 -2.27 6.27
N LYS A 291 5.68 -1.91 7.33
CA LYS A 291 4.59 -0.92 7.28
C LYS A 291 5.09 0.49 6.91
N GLU A 292 6.25 0.89 7.39
CA GLU A 292 6.89 2.15 7.01
C GLU A 292 7.26 2.15 5.51
N ILE A 293 7.86 1.07 5.03
CA ILE A 293 8.19 0.89 3.61
C ILE A 293 6.91 0.95 2.77
N ALA A 294 5.88 0.20 3.13
CA ALA A 294 4.59 0.20 2.43
C ALA A 294 3.94 1.60 2.42
N THR A 295 3.99 2.32 3.55
CA THR A 295 3.46 3.70 3.65
C THR A 295 4.21 4.66 2.73
N ARG A 296 5.54 4.57 2.66
CA ARG A 296 6.36 5.39 1.74
C ARG A 296 6.07 5.07 0.27
N ILE A 297 5.96 3.79 -0.06
CA ILE A 297 5.58 3.34 -1.41
C ILE A 297 4.21 3.91 -1.76
N HIS A 298 3.23 3.75 -0.88
CA HIS A 298 1.88 4.28 -1.08
C HIS A 298 1.90 5.80 -1.31
N GLN A 299 2.57 6.57 -0.45
CA GLN A 299 2.64 8.04 -0.58
C GLN A 299 3.28 8.46 -1.91
N LYS A 300 4.41 7.85 -2.29
CA LYS A 300 5.08 8.12 -3.56
C LYS A 300 4.22 7.73 -4.76
N SER A 301 3.51 6.60 -4.67
CA SER A 301 2.60 6.16 -5.73
C SER A 301 1.43 7.12 -5.94
N VAL A 302 0.84 7.64 -4.85
CA VAL A 302 -0.25 8.63 -4.90
C VAL A 302 0.21 9.91 -5.60
N ASP A 303 1.41 10.41 -5.30
CA ASP A 303 1.94 11.63 -5.91
C ASP A 303 2.15 11.46 -7.42
N ILE A 304 2.77 10.35 -7.84
CA ILE A 304 3.00 10.05 -9.26
C ILE A 304 1.65 9.81 -9.96
N ARG A 305 0.76 9.03 -9.37
CA ARG A 305 -0.59 8.76 -9.90
C ARG A 305 -1.35 10.05 -10.15
N ARG A 306 -1.34 10.99 -9.21
CA ARG A 306 -2.02 12.30 -9.37
C ARG A 306 -1.52 13.07 -10.60
N ILE A 307 -0.20 13.08 -10.83
CA ILE A 307 0.39 13.74 -12.00
C ILE A 307 -0.11 13.06 -13.28
N VAL A 308 -0.01 11.73 -13.36
CA VAL A 308 -0.40 10.96 -14.55
C VAL A 308 -1.89 11.10 -14.82
N THR A 309 -2.75 10.98 -13.80
CA THR A 309 -4.20 11.15 -13.93
C THR A 309 -4.58 12.53 -14.46
N THR A 310 -3.88 13.60 -13.99
CA THR A 310 -4.11 14.96 -14.49
C THR A 310 -3.81 15.07 -15.99
N HIS A 311 -2.74 14.44 -16.47
CA HIS A 311 -2.40 14.42 -17.91
C HIS A 311 -3.39 13.56 -18.70
N LEU A 312 -3.79 12.41 -18.17
CA LEU A 312 -4.76 11.50 -18.77
C LEU A 312 -6.14 12.18 -18.96
N GLU A 313 -6.65 12.86 -17.93
CA GLU A 313 -7.88 13.63 -18.04
C GLU A 313 -7.82 14.72 -19.11
N ARG A 314 -6.68 15.40 -19.23
CA ARG A 314 -6.46 16.40 -20.29
C ARG A 314 -6.45 15.77 -21.67
N ALA A 315 -5.83 14.58 -21.82
CA ALA A 315 -5.79 13.85 -23.07
C ALA A 315 -7.21 13.39 -23.48
N TYR A 316 -8.01 12.86 -22.57
CA TYR A 316 -9.41 12.50 -22.85
C TYR A 316 -10.27 13.70 -23.26
N LYS A 317 -10.10 14.86 -22.59
CA LYS A 317 -10.81 16.09 -22.98
C LYS A 317 -10.41 16.55 -24.38
N LYS A 318 -9.11 16.44 -24.73
CA LYS A 318 -8.65 16.77 -26.08
C LYS A 318 -9.27 15.82 -27.11
N LEU A 319 -9.33 14.52 -26.80
CA LEU A 319 -9.94 13.49 -27.66
C LEU A 319 -11.41 13.83 -27.97
N ASP A 320 -12.21 14.07 -26.95
CA ASP A 320 -13.63 14.43 -27.09
C ASP A 320 -13.83 15.69 -27.96
N ILE A 321 -12.98 16.71 -27.79
CA ILE A 321 -13.04 17.93 -28.61
C ILE A 321 -12.71 17.61 -30.08
N GLN A 322 -11.69 16.80 -30.34
CA GLN A 322 -11.28 16.45 -31.71
C GLN A 322 -12.31 15.54 -32.40
N GLU A 323 -12.91 14.59 -31.70
CA GLU A 323 -13.97 13.76 -32.21
C GLU A 323 -15.21 14.60 -32.61
N LYS A 324 -15.60 15.55 -31.78
CA LYS A 324 -16.67 16.51 -32.12
C LYS A 324 -16.33 17.34 -33.34
N GLN A 325 -15.10 17.83 -33.45
CA GLN A 325 -14.66 18.59 -34.62
C GLN A 325 -14.68 17.75 -35.90
N ILE A 326 -14.26 16.48 -35.83
CA ILE A 326 -14.33 15.56 -36.99
C ILE A 326 -15.79 15.33 -37.39
N LYS A 327 -16.68 15.09 -36.44
CA LYS A 327 -18.11 14.92 -36.70
C LYS A 327 -18.70 16.11 -37.44
N ASP A 328 -18.32 17.33 -37.09
CA ASP A 328 -18.76 18.54 -37.81
C ASP A 328 -18.24 18.59 -39.27
N THR A 329 -17.17 17.85 -39.60
CA THR A 329 -16.64 17.79 -40.98
C THR A 329 -17.37 16.77 -41.86
N GLU A 330 -18.26 15.91 -41.33
CA GLU A 330 -19.02 14.94 -42.10
C GLU A 330 -19.87 15.59 -43.20
N LYS A 331 -20.23 16.86 -42.98
CA LYS A 331 -20.99 17.66 -43.96
C LYS A 331 -20.13 18.12 -45.16
N LYS A 332 -18.82 17.79 -45.22
CA LYS A 332 -17.91 18.25 -46.29
C LYS A 332 -18.38 17.81 -47.67
N ASP A 333 -18.85 16.57 -47.82
CA ASP A 333 -19.25 16.03 -49.10
C ASP A 333 -20.48 16.73 -49.68
N LYS A 334 -21.38 17.25 -48.82
CA LYS A 334 -22.50 18.11 -49.24
C LYS A 334 -21.98 19.37 -49.97
N TYR A 335 -20.94 19.99 -49.48
CA TYR A 335 -20.38 21.21 -50.10
C TYR A 335 -19.63 20.88 -51.41
N ARG A 336 -19.02 19.71 -51.52
CA ARG A 336 -18.46 19.21 -52.77
C ARG A 336 -19.53 19.05 -53.83
N ILE A 337 -20.61 18.32 -53.49
CA ILE A 337 -21.76 18.09 -54.36
C ILE A 337 -22.37 19.42 -54.79
N TYR A 338 -22.56 20.37 -53.90
CA TYR A 338 -23.11 21.69 -54.23
C TYR A 338 -22.18 22.44 -55.24
N GLY A 339 -20.87 22.43 -55.05
CA GLY A 339 -19.92 23.02 -55.98
C GLY A 339 -19.95 22.39 -57.35
N GLU A 340 -19.95 21.05 -57.41
CA GLU A 340 -20.00 20.29 -58.66
C GLU A 340 -21.32 20.55 -59.44
N LEU A 341 -22.50 20.50 -58.75
CA LEU A 341 -23.78 20.77 -59.36
C LEU A 341 -23.90 22.20 -59.89
N LEU A 342 -23.44 23.19 -59.13
CA LEU A 342 -23.43 24.60 -59.56
C LEU A 342 -22.49 24.82 -60.72
N THR A 343 -21.38 24.10 -60.82
CA THR A 343 -20.50 24.18 -61.97
C THR A 343 -21.12 23.57 -63.23
N THR A 344 -21.76 22.39 -63.06
CA THR A 344 -22.43 21.67 -64.17
C THR A 344 -23.62 22.46 -64.75
N TYR A 345 -24.42 23.05 -63.87
CA TYR A 345 -25.62 23.78 -64.26
C TYR A 345 -25.44 25.30 -64.35
N ALA A 346 -24.19 25.80 -64.37
CA ALA A 346 -23.89 27.25 -64.29
C ALA A 346 -24.59 28.08 -65.33
N TYR A 347 -24.76 27.59 -66.55
CA TYR A 347 -25.43 28.28 -67.67
C TYR A 347 -26.94 28.35 -67.55
N SER A 348 -27.58 27.50 -66.75
CA SER A 348 -29.04 27.43 -66.54
C SER A 348 -29.49 28.23 -65.30
N ILE A 349 -28.58 28.76 -64.50
CA ILE A 349 -28.90 29.50 -63.27
C ILE A 349 -29.04 31.00 -63.57
N PRO A 350 -30.22 31.57 -63.33
CA PRO A 350 -30.43 33.03 -63.55
C PRO A 350 -29.56 33.87 -62.61
N ALA A 351 -29.02 34.98 -63.10
CA ALA A 351 -28.24 35.92 -62.30
C ALA A 351 -29.10 36.48 -61.16
N GLY A 352 -28.53 36.60 -59.96
CA GLY A 352 -29.21 37.09 -58.77
C GLY A 352 -30.15 36.10 -58.06
N SER A 353 -30.12 34.82 -58.45
CA SER A 353 -30.90 33.75 -57.74
C SER A 353 -30.39 33.57 -56.33
N LYS A 354 -31.35 33.38 -55.36
CA LYS A 354 -31.03 33.09 -53.96
C LYS A 354 -30.91 31.59 -53.68
N GLU A 355 -31.40 30.77 -54.57
CA GLU A 355 -31.36 29.31 -54.49
C GLU A 355 -31.52 28.70 -55.89
N TYR A 356 -31.06 27.44 -56.06
CA TYR A 356 -31.20 26.70 -57.27
C TYR A 356 -31.56 25.22 -56.97
N GLU A 357 -32.54 24.68 -57.67
CA GLU A 357 -32.91 23.27 -57.58
C GLU A 357 -32.16 22.49 -58.66
N ALA A 358 -31.18 21.68 -58.26
CA ALA A 358 -30.38 20.87 -59.13
C ALA A 358 -30.72 19.38 -58.97
N LEU A 359 -30.73 18.64 -60.11
CA LEU A 359 -30.74 17.20 -60.06
C LEU A 359 -29.34 16.67 -59.62
N ASN A 360 -29.30 16.03 -58.46
CA ASN A 360 -28.10 15.36 -58.01
C ASN A 360 -27.93 14.03 -58.74
N TYR A 361 -27.04 13.99 -59.69
CA TYR A 361 -26.79 12.81 -60.52
C TYR A 361 -26.10 11.66 -59.77
N TYR A 362 -25.66 11.84 -58.50
CA TYR A 362 -25.12 10.76 -57.67
C TYR A 362 -26.20 9.83 -57.11
N ASN A 363 -27.42 10.35 -56.85
CA ASN A 363 -28.51 9.61 -56.23
C ASN A 363 -29.89 9.85 -56.88
N ASN A 364 -29.91 10.56 -58.01
CA ASN A 364 -31.14 10.93 -58.75
C ASN A 364 -32.19 11.68 -57.91
N THR A 365 -31.79 12.46 -56.89
CA THR A 365 -32.69 13.30 -56.10
C THR A 365 -32.51 14.78 -56.44
N THR A 366 -33.58 15.57 -56.34
CA THR A 366 -33.50 17.02 -56.47
C THR A 366 -33.02 17.63 -55.19
N ILE A 367 -31.95 18.47 -55.27
CA ILE A 367 -31.37 19.16 -54.11
C ILE A 367 -31.50 20.66 -54.29
N LYS A 368 -31.98 21.32 -53.23
CA LYS A 368 -32.06 22.78 -53.15
C LYS A 368 -30.73 23.36 -52.62
N ILE A 369 -30.03 24.13 -53.43
CA ILE A 369 -28.73 24.70 -53.16
C ILE A 369 -28.88 26.20 -52.88
N PRO A 370 -28.58 26.68 -51.66
CA PRO A 370 -28.59 28.13 -51.37
C PRO A 370 -27.49 28.87 -52.15
N LEU A 371 -27.83 30.04 -52.68
CA LEU A 371 -26.91 30.90 -53.43
C LEU A 371 -26.79 32.26 -52.78
N ASP A 372 -25.63 32.85 -52.88
CA ASP A 372 -25.38 34.22 -52.62
C ASP A 372 -25.74 35.02 -53.91
N ASN A 373 -26.79 35.78 -53.85
CA ASN A 373 -27.33 36.52 -55.03
C ASN A 373 -26.41 37.64 -55.52
N THR A 374 -25.36 37.99 -54.78
CA THR A 374 -24.35 38.96 -55.18
C THR A 374 -23.20 38.34 -55.99
N LEU A 375 -23.14 37.02 -56.08
CA LEU A 375 -22.14 36.24 -56.73
C LEU A 375 -22.68 35.53 -57.96
N THR A 376 -21.85 35.34 -58.95
CA THR A 376 -22.15 34.49 -60.12
C THR A 376 -22.29 33.01 -59.70
N PRO A 377 -22.94 32.16 -60.49
CA PRO A 377 -23.02 30.72 -60.20
C PRO A 377 -21.67 30.06 -59.99
N ILE A 378 -20.66 30.43 -60.78
CA ILE A 378 -19.29 29.88 -60.66
C ILE A 378 -18.62 30.39 -59.36
N GLU A 379 -18.81 31.62 -58.97
CA GLU A 379 -18.28 32.14 -57.71
C GLU A 379 -18.92 31.49 -56.50
N ASN A 380 -20.24 31.21 -56.56
CA ASN A 380 -20.93 30.40 -55.54
C ASN A 380 -20.36 28.98 -55.49
N ALA A 381 -20.09 28.32 -56.62
CA ALA A 381 -19.46 27.02 -56.70
C ALA A 381 -18.07 27.06 -56.05
N ASN A 382 -17.25 28.04 -56.36
CA ASN A 382 -15.93 28.24 -55.77
C ASN A 382 -15.98 28.46 -54.24
N LYS A 383 -17.01 29.19 -53.77
CA LYS A 383 -17.26 29.38 -52.32
C LYS A 383 -17.56 28.06 -51.62
N TYR A 384 -18.35 27.15 -52.26
CA TYR A 384 -18.61 25.84 -51.72
C TYR A 384 -17.38 24.93 -51.79
N PHE A 385 -16.59 24.96 -52.88
CA PHE A 385 -15.32 24.23 -52.94
C PHE A 385 -14.29 24.72 -51.91
N ALA A 386 -14.21 26.02 -51.68
CA ALA A 386 -13.35 26.54 -50.62
C ALA A 386 -13.75 26.01 -49.23
N ARG A 387 -15.07 25.95 -48.96
CA ARG A 387 -15.61 25.38 -47.72
C ARG A 387 -15.34 23.86 -47.62
N TYR A 388 -15.55 23.10 -48.68
CA TYR A 388 -15.17 21.69 -48.77
C TYR A 388 -13.70 21.46 -48.47
N ASN A 389 -12.80 22.19 -49.14
CA ASN A 389 -11.35 22.05 -48.97
C ASN A 389 -10.92 22.39 -47.53
N LYS A 390 -11.52 23.42 -46.90
CA LYS A 390 -11.28 23.74 -45.50
C LYS A 390 -11.67 22.58 -44.57
N LEU A 391 -12.88 22.02 -44.73
CA LEU A 391 -13.36 20.90 -43.93
C LEU A 391 -12.56 19.63 -44.16
N LYS A 392 -12.14 19.35 -45.42
CA LYS A 392 -11.30 18.21 -45.76
C LYS A 392 -9.94 18.29 -45.05
N ARG A 393 -9.28 19.44 -45.06
CA ARG A 393 -8.01 19.64 -44.34
C ARG A 393 -8.20 19.49 -42.82
N THR A 394 -9.29 20.02 -42.26
CA THR A 394 -9.61 19.85 -40.85
C THR A 394 -9.83 18.39 -40.50
N TYR A 395 -10.52 17.62 -41.34
CA TYR A 395 -10.73 16.19 -41.16
C TYR A 395 -9.41 15.40 -41.17
N GLU A 396 -8.56 15.62 -42.18
CA GLU A 396 -7.28 14.93 -42.31
C GLU A 396 -6.32 15.25 -41.15
N ALA A 397 -6.28 16.50 -40.72
CA ALA A 397 -5.50 16.91 -39.54
C ALA A 397 -6.07 16.33 -38.25
N GLY A 398 -7.40 16.31 -38.12
CA GLY A 398 -8.07 15.76 -36.96
C GLY A 398 -7.86 14.27 -36.75
N ILE A 399 -7.87 13.48 -37.83
CA ILE A 399 -7.58 12.03 -37.74
C ILE A 399 -6.18 11.78 -37.20
N ARG A 400 -5.17 12.50 -37.70
CA ARG A 400 -3.78 12.37 -37.21
C ARG A 400 -3.69 12.73 -35.73
N LEU A 401 -4.33 13.85 -35.34
CA LEU A 401 -4.30 14.30 -33.95
C LEU A 401 -5.03 13.34 -33.01
N ILE A 402 -6.16 12.72 -33.44
CA ILE A 402 -6.83 11.67 -32.68
C ILE A 402 -5.91 10.48 -32.47
N GLN A 403 -5.18 10.05 -33.51
CA GLN A 403 -4.24 8.94 -33.37
C GLN A 403 -3.14 9.28 -32.36
N GLU A 404 -2.53 10.46 -32.42
CA GLU A 404 -1.51 10.92 -31.47
C GLU A 404 -2.05 10.98 -30.03
N ILE A 405 -3.29 11.47 -29.84
CA ILE A 405 -3.93 11.55 -28.52
C ILE A 405 -4.25 10.15 -27.98
N THR A 406 -4.70 9.23 -28.84
CA THR A 406 -5.00 7.84 -28.44
C THR A 406 -3.72 7.12 -28.01
N GLU A 407 -2.62 7.32 -28.72
CA GLU A 407 -1.31 6.79 -28.34
C GLU A 407 -0.82 7.40 -27.00
N GLU A 408 -1.07 8.70 -26.78
CA GLU A 408 -0.77 9.36 -25.50
C GLU A 408 -1.60 8.76 -24.35
N ILE A 409 -2.90 8.54 -24.53
CA ILE A 409 -3.79 7.91 -23.55
C ILE A 409 -3.30 6.51 -23.21
N SER A 410 -3.05 5.68 -24.21
CA SER A 410 -2.57 4.31 -24.03
C SER A 410 -1.26 4.28 -23.23
N TYR A 411 -0.32 5.17 -23.53
CA TYR A 411 0.92 5.31 -22.79
C TYR A 411 0.68 5.72 -21.31
N LEU A 412 -0.16 6.73 -21.06
CA LEU A 412 -0.44 7.16 -19.68
C LEU A 412 -1.19 6.08 -18.87
N GLU A 413 -2.07 5.31 -19.50
CA GLU A 413 -2.72 4.16 -18.88
C GLU A 413 -1.72 3.04 -18.55
N SER A 414 -0.71 2.79 -19.41
CA SER A 414 0.34 1.83 -19.10
C SER A 414 1.20 2.25 -17.90
N ILE A 415 1.42 3.56 -17.70
CA ILE A 415 2.06 4.09 -16.49
C ILE A 415 1.20 3.86 -15.25
N ILE A 416 -0.12 4.06 -15.33
CA ILE A 416 -1.02 3.73 -14.21
C ILE A 416 -0.90 2.25 -13.83
N ASN A 417 -0.95 1.36 -14.80
CA ASN A 417 -0.75 -0.07 -14.56
C ASN A 417 0.62 -0.37 -13.92
N ALA A 418 1.69 0.26 -14.39
CA ALA A 418 3.03 0.11 -13.82
C ALA A 418 3.10 0.59 -12.34
N ILE A 419 2.39 1.68 -11.98
CA ILE A 419 2.28 2.14 -10.60
C ILE A 419 1.56 1.10 -9.73
N GLU A 420 0.51 0.46 -10.24
CA GLU A 420 -0.30 -0.52 -9.52
C GLU A 420 0.46 -1.82 -9.21
N ILE A 421 1.35 -2.23 -10.11
CA ILE A 421 2.19 -3.42 -9.92
C ILE A 421 3.51 -3.14 -9.17
N SER A 422 3.79 -1.88 -8.83
CA SER A 422 5.02 -1.48 -8.13
C SER A 422 4.99 -1.93 -6.68
N VAL A 423 5.98 -2.72 -6.27
CA VAL A 423 6.14 -3.24 -4.90
C VAL A 423 7.32 -2.63 -4.15
N THR A 424 8.21 -1.89 -4.84
CA THR A 424 9.40 -1.28 -4.24
C THR A 424 9.50 0.22 -4.55
N GLU A 425 10.22 0.96 -3.71
CA GLU A 425 10.54 2.37 -3.98
C GLU A 425 11.36 2.54 -5.27
N ALA A 426 12.20 1.55 -5.61
CA ALA A 426 12.99 1.56 -6.83
C ALA A 426 12.11 1.45 -8.09
N ASP A 427 11.01 0.66 -8.04
CA ASP A 427 10.03 0.58 -9.12
C ASP A 427 9.42 1.97 -9.40
N LEU A 428 8.97 2.66 -8.37
CA LEU A 428 8.39 4.01 -8.49
C LEU A 428 9.42 5.07 -8.94
N ALA A 429 10.68 4.92 -8.50
CA ALA A 429 11.76 5.82 -8.95
C ALA A 429 12.02 5.66 -10.46
N ASN A 430 11.99 4.44 -10.99
CA ASN A 430 12.13 4.17 -12.41
C ASN A 430 10.97 4.75 -13.23
N ILE A 431 9.72 4.59 -12.76
CA ILE A 431 8.54 5.20 -13.39
C ILE A 431 8.64 6.73 -13.38
N LYS A 432 9.10 7.33 -12.27
CA LYS A 432 9.30 8.77 -12.19
C LYS A 432 10.35 9.27 -13.18
N GLU A 433 11.46 8.55 -13.34
CA GLU A 433 12.49 8.92 -14.32
C GLU A 433 11.96 8.79 -15.76
N GLU A 434 11.19 7.74 -16.07
CA GLU A 434 10.50 7.59 -17.36
C GLU A 434 9.58 8.79 -17.65
N LEU A 435 8.82 9.27 -16.65
CA LEU A 435 7.99 10.46 -16.78
C LEU A 435 8.79 11.76 -16.94
N ILE A 436 10.01 11.82 -16.40
CA ILE A 436 10.95 12.95 -16.62
C ILE A 436 11.51 12.89 -18.05
N GLU A 437 11.94 11.74 -18.52
CA GLU A 437 12.49 11.54 -19.85
C GLU A 437 11.46 11.82 -20.95
N THR A 438 10.21 11.42 -20.72
CA THR A 438 9.09 11.66 -21.63
C THR A 438 8.43 13.04 -21.46
N GLY A 439 8.92 13.89 -20.54
CA GLY A 439 8.55 15.29 -20.39
C GLY A 439 7.29 15.58 -19.58
N TYR A 440 6.69 14.59 -18.92
CA TYR A 440 5.51 14.79 -18.04
C TYR A 440 5.88 15.38 -16.67
N ILE A 441 7.12 15.17 -16.22
CA ILE A 441 7.65 15.76 -14.98
C ILE A 441 8.89 16.59 -15.33
N LYS A 442 8.98 17.82 -14.78
CA LYS A 442 10.17 18.66 -14.94
C LYS A 442 11.32 18.15 -14.07
N ARG A 443 12.51 18.05 -14.65
CA ARG A 443 13.73 17.71 -13.90
C ARG A 443 14.13 18.88 -12.98
N THR A 444 14.08 18.68 -11.69
CA THR A 444 14.34 19.71 -10.68
C THR A 444 15.80 19.82 -10.25
N VAL A 445 16.64 18.83 -10.52
CA VAL A 445 18.07 18.79 -10.13
C VAL A 445 18.93 18.35 -11.31
N LYS A 446 20.00 19.13 -11.59
CA LYS A 446 21.07 18.72 -12.52
C LYS A 446 21.96 17.67 -11.84
N GLY A 447 21.55 16.42 -11.84
CA GLY A 447 22.33 15.28 -11.39
C GLY A 447 21.87 14.02 -12.13
N LYS A 448 22.81 13.26 -12.69
CA LYS A 448 22.53 11.88 -13.12
C LYS A 448 22.35 11.07 -11.84
N HIS A 449 21.12 10.86 -11.38
CA HIS A 449 20.87 9.75 -10.47
C HIS A 449 21.20 8.47 -11.23
N LYS A 450 22.16 7.68 -10.72
CA LYS A 450 22.33 6.31 -11.16
C LYS A 450 21.03 5.59 -10.83
N ILE A 451 20.26 5.30 -11.89
CA ILE A 451 19.12 4.39 -11.79
C ILE A 451 19.69 3.07 -11.28
N THR A 452 19.31 2.65 -10.10
CA THR A 452 19.60 1.29 -9.64
C THR A 452 18.88 0.37 -10.60
N ALA A 453 19.63 -0.43 -11.36
CA ALA A 453 19.07 -1.38 -12.31
C ALA A 453 18.17 -2.35 -11.54
N ASN A 454 16.88 -2.13 -11.60
CA ASN A 454 15.91 -3.03 -11.01
C ASN A 454 15.65 -4.17 -12.00
N LYS A 455 15.72 -5.42 -11.54
CA LYS A 455 15.52 -6.58 -12.40
C LYS A 455 14.04 -6.76 -12.70
N PRO A 456 13.67 -7.30 -13.89
CA PRO A 456 12.30 -7.74 -14.17
C PRO A 456 11.88 -8.82 -13.15
N MET A 457 10.60 -9.03 -12.99
CA MET A 457 10.12 -10.16 -12.19
C MET A 457 10.49 -11.46 -12.89
N HIS A 458 10.92 -12.45 -12.11
CA HIS A 458 11.35 -13.75 -12.59
C HIS A 458 10.47 -14.84 -11.99
N PHE A 459 9.88 -15.65 -12.85
CA PHE A 459 9.04 -16.78 -12.51
C PHE A 459 9.57 -18.04 -13.17
N VAL A 460 9.21 -19.19 -12.61
CA VAL A 460 9.51 -20.49 -13.20
C VAL A 460 8.20 -21.24 -13.38
N SER A 461 7.97 -21.72 -14.61
CA SER A 461 6.79 -22.53 -14.92
C SER A 461 6.82 -23.89 -14.19
N SER A 462 5.68 -24.54 -14.12
CA SER A 462 5.57 -25.91 -13.57
C SER A 462 6.46 -26.92 -14.30
N ASP A 463 6.82 -26.65 -15.54
CA ASP A 463 7.69 -27.48 -16.40
C ASP A 463 9.16 -27.02 -16.38
N GLY A 464 9.50 -26.02 -15.54
CA GLY A 464 10.87 -25.54 -15.30
C GLY A 464 11.40 -24.54 -16.32
N PHE A 465 10.53 -23.85 -17.06
CA PHE A 465 10.92 -22.77 -17.97
C PHE A 465 10.94 -21.42 -17.26
N ASP A 466 11.93 -20.61 -17.59
CA ASP A 466 12.06 -19.25 -17.08
C ASP A 466 11.09 -18.29 -17.78
N ILE A 467 10.33 -17.53 -17.00
CA ILE A 467 9.39 -16.52 -17.48
C ILE A 467 9.74 -15.18 -16.83
N TYR A 468 9.92 -14.15 -17.62
CA TYR A 468 10.24 -12.81 -17.16
C TYR A 468 9.09 -11.85 -17.43
N VAL A 469 8.80 -10.97 -16.47
CA VAL A 469 7.72 -9.98 -16.54
C VAL A 469 8.29 -8.58 -16.29
N GLY A 470 8.06 -7.65 -17.21
CA GLY A 470 8.50 -6.27 -17.08
C GLY A 470 7.62 -5.48 -16.12
N LYS A 471 8.22 -4.64 -15.27
CA LYS A 471 7.53 -3.84 -14.24
C LYS A 471 7.12 -2.45 -14.72
N ASN A 472 7.69 -1.96 -15.81
CA ASN A 472 7.43 -0.66 -16.43
C ASN A 472 7.80 -0.68 -17.90
N ASN A 473 7.48 0.38 -18.64
CA ASN A 473 7.67 0.42 -20.08
C ASN A 473 9.14 0.35 -20.52
N ILE A 474 10.08 0.89 -19.74
CA ILE A 474 11.51 0.78 -20.01
C ILE A 474 11.96 -0.67 -19.89
N GLN A 475 11.55 -1.36 -18.82
CA GLN A 475 11.85 -2.79 -18.66
C GLN A 475 11.14 -3.66 -19.68
N ASN A 476 9.93 -3.32 -20.09
CA ASN A 476 9.22 -3.98 -21.18
C ASN A 476 10.05 -3.94 -22.48
N ASP A 477 10.62 -2.79 -22.80
CA ASP A 477 11.53 -2.64 -23.94
C ASP A 477 12.83 -3.45 -23.78
N GLU A 478 13.46 -3.36 -22.60
CA GLU A 478 14.71 -4.10 -22.33
C GLU A 478 14.49 -5.60 -22.39
N LEU A 479 13.39 -6.07 -21.79
CA LEU A 479 13.02 -7.47 -21.81
C LEU A 479 12.80 -7.97 -23.24
N THR A 480 12.04 -7.24 -24.04
CA THR A 480 11.70 -7.62 -25.40
C THR A 480 12.90 -7.53 -26.34
N PHE A 481 13.68 -6.44 -26.29
CA PHE A 481 14.68 -6.15 -27.34
C PHE A 481 16.13 -6.43 -26.94
N LYS A 482 16.44 -6.54 -25.64
CA LYS A 482 17.81 -6.85 -25.18
C LYS A 482 17.92 -8.26 -24.57
N THR A 483 16.91 -8.72 -23.83
CA THR A 483 16.94 -10.02 -23.12
C THR A 483 16.37 -11.16 -23.96
N GLY A 484 15.31 -10.87 -24.73
CA GLY A 484 14.63 -11.86 -25.56
C GLY A 484 15.44 -12.31 -26.78
N ASN A 485 15.56 -13.64 -26.95
CA ASN A 485 16.11 -14.25 -28.15
C ASN A 485 15.05 -14.41 -29.23
N SER A 486 15.44 -14.59 -30.48
CA SER A 486 14.51 -14.68 -31.63
C SER A 486 13.45 -15.76 -31.52
N ASN A 487 13.77 -16.87 -30.84
CA ASN A 487 12.90 -18.03 -30.67
C ASN A 487 12.12 -18.05 -29.34
N ASP A 488 12.33 -17.06 -28.48
CA ASP A 488 11.54 -16.93 -27.25
C ASP A 488 10.12 -16.48 -27.58
N TRP A 489 9.17 -16.80 -26.71
CA TRP A 489 7.79 -16.37 -26.86
C TRP A 489 7.52 -15.12 -26.04
N TRP A 490 6.84 -14.17 -26.68
CA TRP A 490 6.43 -12.91 -26.10
C TRP A 490 4.90 -12.90 -25.94
N PHE A 491 4.40 -12.45 -24.76
CA PHE A 491 2.98 -12.39 -24.44
C PHE A 491 2.61 -10.99 -23.97
N HIS A 492 1.36 -10.60 -24.26
CA HIS A 492 0.80 -9.33 -23.80
C HIS A 492 -0.74 -9.40 -23.79
N ALA A 493 -1.38 -8.75 -22.81
CA ALA A 493 -2.84 -8.64 -22.75
C ALA A 493 -3.35 -7.85 -23.97
N LYS A 494 -4.34 -8.40 -24.66
CA LYS A 494 -4.83 -7.87 -25.93
C LYS A 494 -5.56 -6.55 -25.73
N GLN A 495 -5.21 -5.54 -26.53
CA GLN A 495 -5.86 -4.23 -26.58
C GLN A 495 -5.98 -3.51 -25.24
N MET A 496 -5.17 -3.81 -24.27
CA MET A 496 -5.14 -3.12 -22.97
C MET A 496 -3.71 -2.95 -22.46
N PRO A 497 -3.47 -1.95 -21.60
CA PRO A 497 -2.17 -1.78 -20.95
C PRO A 497 -1.78 -2.98 -20.10
N GLY A 498 -0.52 -3.39 -20.19
CA GLY A 498 0.01 -4.55 -19.47
C GLY A 498 1.52 -4.66 -19.55
N SER A 499 2.06 -5.64 -18.84
CA SER A 499 3.47 -6.00 -18.89
C SER A 499 3.79 -6.85 -20.12
N HIS A 500 5.00 -6.67 -20.65
CA HIS A 500 5.56 -7.66 -21.56
C HIS A 500 6.01 -8.88 -20.77
N VAL A 501 5.58 -10.05 -21.18
CA VAL A 501 6.00 -11.33 -20.61
C VAL A 501 6.84 -12.08 -21.63
N LEU A 502 8.00 -12.52 -21.22
CA LEU A 502 8.95 -13.24 -22.07
C LEU A 502 9.19 -14.63 -21.50
N LEU A 503 8.81 -15.65 -22.27
CA LEU A 503 9.07 -17.05 -21.97
C LEU A 503 10.35 -17.49 -22.69
N LYS A 504 11.36 -17.90 -21.93
CA LYS A 504 12.64 -18.40 -22.43
C LYS A 504 12.50 -19.86 -22.85
N THR A 505 12.76 -20.13 -24.11
CA THR A 505 12.66 -21.50 -24.62
C THR A 505 13.96 -22.28 -24.53
N ASP A 506 15.10 -21.59 -24.60
CA ASP A 506 16.45 -22.18 -24.67
C ASP A 506 16.56 -23.28 -25.72
N GLY A 507 15.77 -23.16 -26.79
CA GLY A 507 15.75 -24.12 -27.92
C GLY A 507 14.96 -25.41 -27.61
N LYS A 508 14.25 -25.49 -26.52
CA LYS A 508 13.39 -26.63 -26.13
C LYS A 508 11.96 -26.42 -26.64
N GLU A 509 11.27 -27.52 -26.87
CA GLU A 509 9.82 -27.51 -27.10
C GLU A 509 9.09 -27.15 -25.82
N VAL A 510 8.14 -26.21 -25.90
CA VAL A 510 7.44 -25.67 -24.74
C VAL A 510 6.07 -26.36 -24.62
N PRO A 511 5.73 -26.96 -23.46
CA PRO A 511 4.43 -27.56 -23.23
C PRO A 511 3.29 -26.54 -23.19
N ASP A 512 2.07 -26.94 -23.58
CA ASP A 512 0.88 -26.09 -23.57
C ASP A 512 0.62 -25.45 -22.21
N ARG A 513 0.83 -26.19 -21.13
CA ARG A 513 0.69 -25.70 -19.75
C ARG A 513 1.59 -24.50 -19.46
N THR A 514 2.83 -24.52 -19.93
CA THR A 514 3.77 -23.39 -19.79
C THR A 514 3.30 -22.16 -20.56
N PHE A 515 2.64 -22.33 -21.74
CA PHE A 515 2.00 -21.23 -22.46
C PHE A 515 0.84 -20.64 -21.66
N GLU A 516 -0.01 -21.48 -21.06
CA GLU A 516 -1.12 -21.03 -20.20
C GLU A 516 -0.60 -20.25 -18.99
N GLU A 517 0.45 -20.73 -18.33
CA GLU A 517 1.08 -20.05 -17.18
C GLU A 517 1.69 -18.69 -17.59
N ALA A 518 2.38 -18.60 -18.73
CA ALA A 518 2.93 -17.34 -19.24
C ALA A 518 1.82 -16.36 -19.63
N ALA A 519 0.73 -16.85 -20.21
CA ALA A 519 -0.44 -16.04 -20.54
C ALA A 519 -1.16 -15.54 -19.27
N SER A 520 -1.28 -16.38 -18.23
CA SER A 520 -1.85 -15.98 -16.93
C SER A 520 -1.02 -14.87 -16.27
N LEU A 521 0.31 -14.92 -16.37
CA LEU A 521 1.16 -13.82 -15.93
C LEU A 521 0.89 -12.53 -16.73
N ALA A 522 0.73 -12.61 -18.07
CA ALA A 522 0.39 -11.44 -18.87
C ALA A 522 -0.99 -10.86 -18.53
N ALA A 523 -1.96 -11.71 -18.25
CA ALA A 523 -3.29 -11.33 -17.81
C ALA A 523 -3.26 -10.63 -16.43
N TYR A 524 -2.59 -11.23 -15.46
CA TYR A 524 -2.47 -10.70 -14.09
C TYR A 524 -1.73 -9.35 -14.04
N TYR A 525 -0.65 -9.19 -14.79
CA TYR A 525 0.13 -7.94 -14.85
C TYR A 525 -0.39 -6.95 -15.90
N SER A 526 -1.71 -6.93 -16.12
CA SER A 526 -2.40 -6.01 -17.01
C SER A 526 -3.53 -5.26 -16.31
N LYS A 527 -4.13 -4.30 -17.01
CA LYS A 527 -5.34 -3.60 -16.56
C LYS A 527 -6.54 -4.57 -16.33
N GLY A 528 -6.49 -5.77 -16.91
CA GLY A 528 -7.52 -6.80 -16.78
C GLY A 528 -7.38 -7.70 -15.54
N ARG A 529 -6.45 -7.45 -14.63
CA ARG A 529 -6.12 -8.31 -13.48
C ARG A 529 -7.29 -8.65 -12.54
N GLU A 530 -8.33 -7.80 -12.48
CA GLU A 530 -9.53 -8.03 -11.67
C GLU A 530 -10.62 -8.79 -12.44
N GLN A 531 -10.41 -9.08 -13.71
CA GLN A 531 -11.31 -9.89 -14.51
C GLN A 531 -10.98 -11.37 -14.30
N GLU A 532 -11.98 -12.23 -14.33
CA GLU A 532 -11.77 -13.67 -14.21
C GLU A 532 -10.93 -14.21 -15.38
N LYS A 533 -11.15 -13.67 -16.60
CA LYS A 533 -10.49 -14.08 -17.83
C LYS A 533 -10.10 -12.89 -18.69
N VAL A 534 -8.90 -12.95 -19.26
CA VAL A 534 -8.33 -11.92 -20.14
C VAL A 534 -7.85 -12.55 -21.44
N GLU A 535 -8.13 -11.91 -22.59
CA GLU A 535 -7.56 -12.31 -23.87
C GLU A 535 -6.10 -11.86 -23.95
N VAL A 536 -5.19 -12.78 -24.23
CA VAL A 536 -3.74 -12.55 -24.29
C VAL A 536 -3.25 -12.93 -25.68
N ASP A 537 -2.55 -12.00 -26.31
CA ASP A 537 -1.83 -12.25 -27.56
C ASP A 537 -0.44 -12.79 -27.26
N TYR A 538 0.01 -13.78 -28.04
CA TYR A 538 1.37 -14.30 -27.95
C TYR A 538 1.96 -14.55 -29.34
N VAL A 539 3.27 -14.34 -29.44
CA VAL A 539 3.98 -14.37 -30.72
C VAL A 539 5.47 -14.65 -30.48
N LEU A 540 6.16 -15.22 -31.47
CA LEU A 540 7.63 -15.32 -31.40
C LEU A 540 8.23 -13.91 -31.29
N LYS A 541 9.21 -13.73 -30.42
CA LYS A 541 9.86 -12.43 -30.18
C LYS A 541 10.40 -11.76 -31.46
N LYS A 542 10.87 -12.54 -32.45
CA LYS A 542 11.35 -12.02 -33.73
C LYS A 542 10.30 -11.22 -34.52
N GLU A 543 9.01 -11.49 -34.30
CA GLU A 543 7.90 -10.80 -35.00
C GLU A 543 7.50 -9.49 -34.30
N VAL A 544 7.99 -9.24 -33.06
CA VAL A 544 7.75 -8.02 -32.31
C VAL A 544 8.72 -6.93 -32.73
N LYS A 545 8.20 -5.78 -33.17
CA LYS A 545 9.00 -4.65 -33.67
C LYS A 545 8.67 -3.36 -32.91
N LYS A 546 9.66 -2.50 -32.75
CA LYS A 546 9.49 -1.17 -32.23
C LYS A 546 9.48 -0.14 -33.35
N PRO A 547 8.40 0.61 -33.60
CA PRO A 547 8.38 1.69 -34.57
C PRO A 547 9.39 2.79 -34.21
N ALA A 548 9.96 3.45 -35.21
CA ALA A 548 10.87 4.57 -34.98
C ALA A 548 10.15 5.72 -34.25
N GLY A 549 10.74 6.22 -33.19
CA GLY A 549 10.17 7.31 -32.37
C GLY A 549 9.05 6.90 -31.42
N ALA A 550 8.70 5.62 -31.33
CA ALA A 550 7.68 5.14 -30.40
C ALA A 550 8.13 5.31 -28.94
N LYS A 551 7.17 5.62 -28.07
CA LYS A 551 7.38 5.71 -26.60
C LYS A 551 7.86 4.36 -26.04
N PRO A 552 8.49 4.34 -24.84
CA PRO A 552 8.82 3.10 -24.16
C PRO A 552 7.60 2.18 -24.00
N GLY A 553 7.80 0.86 -24.14
CA GLY A 553 6.76 -0.14 -24.02
C GLY A 553 5.84 -0.30 -25.24
N PHE A 554 5.88 0.61 -26.20
CA PHE A 554 5.06 0.49 -27.40
C PHE A 554 5.72 -0.40 -28.45
N VAL A 555 5.00 -1.43 -28.90
CA VAL A 555 5.44 -2.40 -29.92
C VAL A 555 4.34 -2.70 -30.92
N VAL A 556 4.70 -3.20 -32.08
CA VAL A 556 3.79 -3.69 -33.12
C VAL A 556 4.15 -5.12 -33.52
N TYR A 557 3.14 -5.92 -33.76
CA TYR A 557 3.24 -7.29 -34.32
C TYR A 557 2.04 -7.52 -35.24
N TYR A 558 2.20 -8.37 -36.25
CA TYR A 558 1.18 -8.55 -37.31
C TYR A 558 0.62 -9.96 -37.39
N THR A 559 1.38 -10.95 -36.93
CA THR A 559 0.98 -12.35 -36.92
C THR A 559 1.09 -12.83 -35.48
N ASN A 560 -0.06 -12.98 -34.81
CA ASN A 560 -0.12 -13.44 -33.44
C ASN A 560 -1.13 -14.57 -33.28
N TYR A 561 -0.93 -15.33 -32.25
CA TYR A 561 -1.95 -16.21 -31.66
C TYR A 561 -2.60 -15.49 -30.51
N SER A 562 -3.83 -15.86 -30.18
CA SER A 562 -4.55 -15.33 -29.01
C SER A 562 -5.11 -16.49 -28.19
N MET A 563 -5.09 -16.35 -26.88
CA MET A 563 -5.72 -17.29 -25.95
C MET A 563 -6.44 -16.54 -24.84
N ILE A 564 -7.41 -17.19 -24.23
CA ILE A 564 -8.08 -16.68 -23.03
C ILE A 564 -7.33 -17.24 -21.82
N ALA A 565 -6.77 -16.37 -21.01
CA ALA A 565 -5.99 -16.72 -19.83
C ALA A 565 -6.74 -16.35 -18.54
N ASP A 566 -6.57 -17.16 -17.51
CA ASP A 566 -6.99 -16.90 -16.15
C ASP A 566 -6.03 -15.88 -15.48
N THR A 567 -6.52 -15.10 -14.54
CA THR A 567 -5.69 -14.14 -13.78
C THR A 567 -5.12 -14.74 -12.47
N ASP A 568 -5.41 -15.99 -12.14
CA ASP A 568 -4.83 -16.68 -10.99
C ASP A 568 -3.39 -17.16 -11.26
N ILE A 569 -2.44 -16.54 -10.59
CA ILE A 569 -1.01 -16.89 -10.67
C ILE A 569 -0.49 -17.61 -9.41
N SER A 570 -1.36 -17.99 -8.47
CA SER A 570 -0.99 -18.58 -7.17
C SER A 570 -0.14 -19.86 -7.27
N LYS A 571 -0.24 -20.56 -8.38
CA LYS A 571 0.50 -21.82 -8.66
C LYS A 571 1.85 -21.60 -9.34
N ILE A 572 2.17 -20.38 -9.77
CA ILE A 572 3.39 -20.06 -10.52
C ILE A 572 4.44 -19.56 -9.52
N LYS A 573 5.58 -20.23 -9.48
CA LYS A 573 6.64 -19.90 -8.51
C LYS A 573 7.40 -18.65 -8.95
N GLN A 574 7.38 -17.61 -8.12
CA GLN A 574 8.25 -16.44 -8.24
C GLN A 574 9.59 -16.71 -7.54
N LEU A 575 10.72 -16.29 -8.19
CA LEU A 575 12.09 -16.43 -7.67
C LEU A 575 12.61 -15.14 -7.05
#